data_2134ea0cceff0647c92ae5450dfd1d94
#
_entry.id   2134ea0cceff0647c92ae5450dfd1d94
#
_cell.length_a   1.000
_cell.length_b   1.000
_cell.length_c   1.000
_cell.angle_alpha   90.00
_cell.angle_beta   90.00
_cell.angle_gamma   90.00
#
_symmetry.space_group_name_H-M   'P 1'
#
loop_
_entity.id
_entity.type
_entity.pdbx_description
1 polymer ?
#
loop_
_entity_poly.entity_id
_entity_poly.type
_entity_poly.pdbx_seq_one_letter_code
_entity_poly.pdbx_strand_id
1 'polypeptide(L)'
;MTKPQADFHDTSAIPWTEIDISSSSASGPGVTERILSVDLNNPQRKTRLIKMEPGFRGAKTLSHDFWEEVYILEGTMTDELNNVEYSQGFYCCRKPGMLHGPFYSPEGCFAIEFHYQPMTE
;
A
#
# COMPACT_ATOMS: atom_id res chain seq x y z
N MET A 1 17.53 -1.47 10.92
CA MET A 1 16.14 -1.92 10.77
C MET A 1 15.88 -3.09 11.70
N THR A 2 14.74 -3.08 12.39
CA THR A 2 14.42 -4.08 13.41
C THR A 2 13.06 -4.73 13.13
N LYS A 3 12.93 -5.32 11.95
CA LYS A 3 11.77 -6.18 11.66
C LYS A 3 11.96 -7.53 12.36
N PRO A 4 10.93 -8.08 13.00
CA PRO A 4 10.99 -9.42 13.54
C PRO A 4 11.29 -10.43 12.42
N GLN A 5 12.17 -11.38 12.72
CA GLN A 5 12.41 -12.49 11.81
C GLN A 5 11.20 -13.43 11.81
N ALA A 6 10.82 -13.89 10.62
CA ALA A 6 9.74 -14.86 10.47
C ALA A 6 10.08 -15.83 9.36
N ASP A 7 9.85 -17.12 9.60
CA ASP A 7 9.93 -18.12 8.55
C ASP A 7 8.60 -18.17 7.79
N PHE A 8 8.49 -19.01 6.77
CA PHE A 8 7.25 -19.17 6.04
C PHE A 8 6.09 -19.48 6.99
N HIS A 9 5.00 -18.78 6.81
CA HIS A 9 3.79 -19.01 7.58
C HIS A 9 2.58 -18.62 6.75
N ASP A 10 1.43 -19.17 7.10
CA ASP A 10 0.19 -18.88 6.42
C ASP A 10 -0.34 -17.52 6.89
N THR A 11 -0.40 -16.56 5.97
CA THR A 11 -0.85 -15.20 6.29
C THR A 11 -2.38 -15.06 6.29
N SER A 12 -3.12 -16.10 5.89
CA SER A 12 -4.58 -16.02 5.86
C SER A 12 -5.19 -15.84 7.25
N ALA A 13 -4.45 -16.18 8.32
CA ALA A 13 -4.88 -15.96 9.69
C ALA A 13 -4.73 -14.51 10.16
N ILE A 14 -3.98 -13.68 9.43
CA ILE A 14 -3.84 -12.26 9.77
C ILE A 14 -5.10 -11.53 9.30
N PRO A 15 -5.82 -10.85 10.19
CA PRO A 15 -7.06 -10.18 9.78
C PRO A 15 -6.78 -8.99 8.86
N TRP A 16 -7.74 -8.70 7.99
CA TRP A 16 -7.75 -7.43 7.27
C TRP A 16 -8.21 -6.34 8.23
N THR A 17 -7.45 -5.26 8.32
CA THR A 17 -7.74 -4.15 9.21
C THR A 17 -7.81 -2.85 8.44
N GLU A 18 -8.55 -1.88 8.95
CA GLU A 18 -8.61 -0.56 8.35
C GLU A 18 -7.24 0.10 8.40
N ILE A 19 -6.92 0.84 7.34
CA ILE A 19 -5.66 1.58 7.28
C ILE A 19 -5.79 2.80 8.20
N ASP A 20 -4.77 3.03 9.04
CA ASP A 20 -4.70 4.17 9.93
C ASP A 20 -4.81 5.46 9.13
N ILE A 21 -5.79 6.29 9.47
CA ILE A 21 -6.04 7.55 8.79
C ILE A 21 -4.86 8.54 8.90
N SER A 22 -4.01 8.37 9.92
CA SER A 22 -2.79 9.17 10.04
C SER A 22 -1.73 8.76 9.02
N SER A 23 -1.88 7.59 8.40
CA SER A 23 -1.01 7.14 7.34
C SER A 23 -1.19 8.03 6.12
N SER A 24 -0.10 8.33 5.44
CA SER A 24 -0.13 9.07 4.17
C SER A 24 -0.49 8.18 2.98
N SER A 25 -0.81 6.92 3.20
CA SER A 25 -1.27 5.99 2.17
C SER A 25 -2.79 6.09 1.96
N ALA A 26 -3.30 5.35 0.98
CA ALA A 26 -4.74 5.22 0.77
C ALA A 26 -5.42 4.81 2.08
N SER A 27 -6.52 5.44 2.40
CA SER A 27 -7.28 5.18 3.61
C SER A 27 -8.75 5.51 3.39
N GLY A 28 -9.59 5.08 4.31
CA GLY A 28 -11.02 5.34 4.27
C GLY A 28 -11.83 4.06 4.07
N PRO A 29 -13.16 4.18 3.91
CA PRO A 29 -14.02 3.02 3.69
C PRO A 29 -13.64 2.29 2.40
N GLY A 30 -13.64 0.97 2.46
CA GLY A 30 -13.39 0.12 1.29
C GLY A 30 -11.94 -0.17 1.03
N VAL A 31 -11.01 0.22 1.90
CA VAL A 31 -9.62 -0.16 1.78
C VAL A 31 -9.10 -0.71 3.12
N THR A 32 -8.45 -1.87 3.07
CA THR A 32 -7.93 -2.55 4.24
C THR A 32 -6.53 -3.06 3.96
N GLU A 33 -5.80 -3.37 5.03
CA GLU A 33 -4.45 -3.90 4.93
C GLU A 33 -4.28 -5.14 5.80
N ARG A 34 -3.32 -5.95 5.41
CA ARG A 34 -2.83 -7.08 6.21
C ARG A 34 -1.33 -6.90 6.30
N ILE A 35 -0.83 -6.55 7.48
CA ILE A 35 0.59 -6.25 7.67
C ILE A 35 1.37 -7.55 7.79
N LEU A 36 2.32 -7.76 6.89
CA LEU A 36 3.17 -8.94 6.88
C LEU A 36 4.39 -8.76 7.77
N SER A 37 4.97 -7.57 7.76
CA SER A 37 6.09 -7.23 8.64
C SER A 37 6.15 -5.73 8.87
N VAL A 38 6.62 -5.33 10.03
CA VAL A 38 6.77 -3.92 10.37
C VAL A 38 8.00 -3.77 11.26
N ASP A 39 8.75 -2.68 11.04
CA ASP A 39 9.90 -2.34 11.87
C ASP A 39 9.41 -1.92 13.25
N LEU A 40 9.96 -2.53 14.31
CA LEU A 40 9.55 -2.26 15.68
C LEU A 40 9.83 -0.82 16.11
N ASN A 41 10.78 -0.16 15.46
CA ASN A 41 11.18 1.20 15.80
C ASN A 41 10.63 2.24 14.84
N ASN A 42 10.07 1.82 13.70
CA ASN A 42 9.54 2.76 12.72
C ASN A 42 8.40 2.12 11.92
N PRO A 43 7.14 2.43 12.26
CA PRO A 43 5.99 1.82 11.61
C PRO A 43 5.83 2.19 10.13
N GLN A 44 6.62 3.14 9.61
CA GLN A 44 6.64 3.46 8.18
C GLN A 44 7.48 2.47 7.37
N ARG A 45 8.24 1.60 8.03
CA ARG A 45 9.00 0.53 7.36
C ARG A 45 8.24 -0.77 7.50
N LYS A 46 7.47 -1.09 6.49
CA LYS A 46 6.60 -2.27 6.54
C LYS A 46 6.41 -2.91 5.17
N THR A 47 5.99 -4.15 5.20
CA THR A 47 5.49 -4.86 4.03
C THR A 47 4.05 -5.25 4.33
N ARG A 48 3.14 -4.95 3.40
CA ARG A 48 1.73 -5.24 3.60
C ARG A 48 1.04 -5.71 2.32
N LEU A 49 -0.04 -6.44 2.51
CA LEU A 49 -1.03 -6.61 1.46
C LEU A 49 -2.08 -5.52 1.65
N ILE A 50 -2.54 -4.95 0.55
CA ILE A 50 -3.60 -3.95 0.55
C ILE A 50 -4.74 -4.44 -0.32
N LYS A 51 -5.97 -4.23 0.13
CA LYS A 51 -7.16 -4.62 -0.61
C LYS A 51 -8.10 -3.43 -0.72
N MET A 52 -8.46 -3.09 -1.96
CA MET A 52 -9.49 -2.12 -2.26
C MET A 52 -10.74 -2.88 -2.69
N GLU A 53 -11.87 -2.62 -2.03
CA GLU A 53 -13.13 -3.23 -2.42
C GLU A 53 -13.64 -2.62 -3.74
N PRO A 54 -14.46 -3.35 -4.51
CA PRO A 54 -15.05 -2.80 -5.72
C PRO A 54 -15.76 -1.49 -5.43
N GLY A 55 -15.44 -0.46 -6.20
CA GLY A 55 -16.03 0.87 -6.04
C GLY A 55 -15.26 1.78 -5.10
N PHE A 56 -14.16 1.33 -4.50
CA PHE A 56 -13.35 2.19 -3.64
C PHE A 56 -12.89 3.43 -4.41
N ARG A 57 -12.99 4.59 -3.77
CA ARG A 57 -12.49 5.85 -4.32
C ARG A 57 -11.84 6.66 -3.20
N GLY A 58 -10.56 6.95 -3.37
CA GLY A 58 -9.82 7.82 -2.47
C GLY A 58 -10.24 9.28 -2.62
N ALA A 59 -10.03 10.08 -1.57
CA ALA A 59 -10.51 11.45 -1.51
C ALA A 59 -9.49 12.48 -1.97
N LYS A 60 -8.20 12.17 -1.94
CA LYS A 60 -7.15 13.19 -2.16
C LYS A 60 -5.89 12.60 -2.77
N THR A 61 -5.09 13.49 -3.36
CA THR A 61 -3.73 13.17 -3.78
C THR A 61 -2.86 12.94 -2.56
N LEU A 62 -1.99 11.96 -2.64
CA LEU A 62 -1.14 11.52 -1.54
C LEU A 62 0.34 11.75 -1.86
N SER A 63 1.13 11.93 -0.81
CA SER A 63 2.58 11.79 -0.87
C SER A 63 3.07 11.37 0.51
N HIS A 64 4.26 10.79 0.59
CA HIS A 64 4.85 10.41 1.87
C HIS A 64 6.36 10.49 1.81
N ASP A 65 7.00 10.39 2.98
CA ASP A 65 8.44 10.60 3.13
C ASP A 65 9.25 9.30 3.13
N PHE A 66 8.67 8.24 2.62
CA PHE A 66 9.33 6.95 2.48
C PHE A 66 9.23 6.46 1.04
N TRP A 67 10.07 5.50 0.69
CA TRP A 67 9.99 4.78 -0.57
C TRP A 67 8.84 3.79 -0.52
N GLU A 68 8.09 3.70 -1.61
CA GLU A 68 6.99 2.73 -1.71
C GLU A 68 7.10 1.96 -3.01
N GLU A 69 7.16 0.64 -2.90
CA GLU A 69 7.03 -0.23 -4.07
C GLU A 69 5.69 -0.93 -3.99
N VAL A 70 4.99 -1.01 -5.11
CA VAL A 70 3.68 -1.66 -5.20
C VAL A 70 3.68 -2.60 -6.39
N TYR A 71 3.20 -3.81 -6.17
CA TYR A 71 2.96 -4.78 -7.24
C TYR A 71 1.52 -5.23 -7.17
N ILE A 72 0.77 -5.02 -8.25
CA ILE A 72 -0.65 -5.39 -8.32
C ILE A 72 -0.76 -6.88 -8.60
N LEU A 73 -1.41 -7.60 -7.67
CA LEU A 73 -1.60 -9.05 -7.75
C LEU A 73 -2.90 -9.40 -8.47
N GLU A 74 -3.94 -8.57 -8.31
CA GLU A 74 -5.27 -8.83 -8.86
C GLU A 74 -6.06 -7.53 -8.98
N GLY A 75 -6.93 -7.45 -9.98
CA GLY A 75 -7.85 -6.32 -10.13
C GLY A 75 -7.25 -5.13 -10.81
N THR A 76 -7.89 -3.98 -10.62
CA THR A 76 -7.54 -2.73 -11.30
C THR A 76 -7.58 -1.56 -10.33
N MET A 77 -6.79 -0.53 -10.66
CA MET A 77 -6.73 0.70 -9.89
C MET A 77 -6.39 1.84 -10.86
N THR A 78 -7.16 2.92 -10.79
CA THR A 78 -6.91 4.12 -11.59
C THR A 78 -6.35 5.21 -10.70
N ASP A 79 -5.21 5.79 -11.12
CA ASP A 79 -4.66 6.99 -10.52
C ASP A 79 -5.33 8.19 -11.21
N GLU A 80 -6.19 8.88 -10.49
CA GLU A 80 -6.97 9.97 -11.06
C GLU A 80 -6.15 11.24 -11.28
N LEU A 81 -4.99 11.37 -10.64
CA LEU A 81 -4.08 12.49 -10.91
C LEU A 81 -3.52 12.41 -12.33
N ASN A 82 -3.12 11.22 -12.76
CA ASN A 82 -2.51 10.99 -14.07
C ASN A 82 -3.49 10.40 -15.08
N ASN A 83 -4.69 10.03 -14.64
CA ASN A 83 -5.72 9.40 -15.45
C ASN A 83 -5.22 8.12 -16.14
N VAL A 84 -4.58 7.26 -15.39
CA VAL A 84 -4.01 6.00 -15.88
C VAL A 84 -4.54 4.85 -15.05
N GLU A 85 -5.00 3.79 -15.73
CA GLU A 85 -5.43 2.56 -15.10
C GLU A 85 -4.28 1.56 -15.03
N TYR A 86 -4.12 0.95 -13.87
CA TYR A 86 -3.15 -0.11 -13.64
C TYR A 86 -3.88 -1.40 -13.30
N SER A 87 -3.31 -2.54 -13.70
CA SER A 87 -3.92 -3.84 -13.50
C SER A 87 -2.88 -4.87 -13.05
N GLN A 88 -3.30 -6.12 -12.95
CA GLN A 88 -2.43 -7.23 -12.57
C GLN A 88 -1.10 -7.19 -13.32
N GLY A 89 0.01 -7.31 -12.58
CA GLY A 89 1.35 -7.30 -13.14
C GLY A 89 2.00 -5.92 -13.23
N PHE A 90 1.25 -4.84 -12.97
CA PHE A 90 1.83 -3.50 -12.94
C PHE A 90 2.60 -3.30 -11.64
N TYR A 91 3.71 -2.59 -11.76
CA TYR A 91 4.62 -2.31 -10.66
C TYR A 91 4.99 -0.83 -10.67
N CYS A 92 5.14 -0.26 -9.49
CA CYS A 92 5.73 1.08 -9.35
C CYS A 92 6.73 1.11 -8.22
N CYS A 93 7.66 2.06 -8.34
CA CYS A 93 8.60 2.40 -7.27
C CYS A 93 8.57 3.92 -7.12
N ARG A 94 8.00 4.39 -6.00
CA ARG A 94 7.78 5.80 -5.73
C ARG A 94 8.78 6.31 -4.72
N LYS A 95 9.54 7.34 -5.11
CA LYS A 95 10.47 8.00 -4.19
C LYS A 95 9.70 8.88 -3.19
N PRO A 96 10.30 9.22 -2.05
CA PRO A 96 9.70 10.17 -1.12
C PRO A 96 9.30 11.47 -1.81
N GLY A 97 8.12 11.97 -1.47
CA GLY A 97 7.57 13.20 -2.03
C GLY A 97 6.86 13.07 -3.36
N MET A 98 6.93 11.92 -4.02
CA MET A 98 6.24 11.72 -5.28
C MET A 98 4.72 11.70 -5.07
N LEU A 99 4.01 12.53 -5.84
CA LEU A 99 2.54 12.62 -5.75
C LEU A 99 1.87 11.45 -6.44
N HIS A 100 0.79 10.95 -5.85
CA HIS A 100 -0.02 9.90 -6.43
C HIS A 100 -1.45 9.94 -5.87
N GLY A 101 -2.37 9.33 -6.64
CA GLY A 101 -3.80 9.35 -6.28
C GLY A 101 -4.45 10.72 -6.49
N PRO A 102 -5.73 10.85 -6.15
CA PRO A 102 -6.54 9.80 -5.54
C PRO A 102 -6.73 8.60 -6.44
N PHE A 103 -6.95 7.44 -5.82
CA PHE A 103 -7.15 6.20 -6.53
C PHE A 103 -8.62 5.81 -6.57
N TYR A 104 -9.00 5.17 -7.68
CA TYR A 104 -10.33 4.60 -7.86
C TYR A 104 -10.18 3.16 -8.33
N SER A 105 -10.88 2.24 -7.68
CA SER A 105 -10.87 0.84 -8.07
C SER A 105 -12.30 0.37 -8.33
N PRO A 106 -12.75 0.38 -9.59
CA PRO A 106 -14.12 -0.02 -9.92
C PRO A 106 -14.37 -1.50 -9.66
N GLU A 107 -13.38 -2.34 -9.89
CA GLU A 107 -13.51 -3.80 -9.81
C GLU A 107 -12.88 -4.39 -8.54
N GLY A 108 -12.26 -3.56 -7.72
CA GLY A 108 -11.43 -4.02 -6.62
C GLY A 108 -9.98 -4.21 -7.04
N CYS A 109 -9.08 -4.19 -6.06
CA CYS A 109 -7.66 -4.33 -6.31
C CYS A 109 -6.99 -5.00 -5.11
N PHE A 110 -6.05 -5.87 -5.39
CA PHE A 110 -5.27 -6.57 -4.38
C PHE A 110 -3.79 -6.43 -4.77
N ALA A 111 -2.98 -5.90 -3.86
CA ALA A 111 -1.59 -5.60 -4.14
C ALA A 111 -0.70 -5.90 -2.94
N ILE A 112 0.60 -6.08 -3.21
CA ILE A 112 1.60 -6.12 -2.15
C ILE A 112 2.41 -4.83 -2.22
N GLU A 113 2.69 -4.25 -1.06
CA GLU A 113 3.42 -2.99 -0.93
C GLU A 113 4.59 -3.13 0.03
N PHE A 114 5.70 -2.51 -0.35
CA PHE A 114 6.92 -2.47 0.47
C PHE A 114 7.22 -0.99 0.76
N HIS A 115 7.20 -0.63 2.04
CA HIS A 115 7.51 0.73 2.50
C HIS A 115 8.84 0.70 3.24
N TYR A 116 9.77 1.57 2.85
CA TYR A 116 11.07 1.64 3.49
C TYR A 116 11.66 3.05 3.36
N GLN A 117 12.59 3.33 4.22
CA GLN A 117 13.35 4.57 4.16
C GLN A 117 14.80 4.23 3.88
N PRO A 118 15.51 5.06 3.11
CA PRO A 118 16.92 4.82 2.87
C PRO A 118 17.67 4.75 4.20
N MET A 119 18.68 3.89 4.25
CA MET A 119 19.61 3.90 5.37
C MET A 119 20.36 5.22 5.33
N THR A 120 20.36 5.93 6.45
CA THR A 120 21.18 7.14 6.56
C THR A 120 22.61 6.75 6.88
N GLU A 121 23.50 7.27 6.10
CA GLU A 121 24.91 7.05 6.28
C GLU A 121 25.49 7.98 7.35
#